data_61f73b641c6f85f9207fe4eb8ef66692
#
_entry.id   61f73b641c6f85f9207fe4eb8ef66692
#
_cell.length_a   1.000
_cell.length_b   1.000
_cell.length_c   1.000
_cell.angle_alpha   90.00
_cell.angle_beta   90.00
_cell.angle_gamma   90.00
#
_symmetry.space_group_name_H-M   'P 1'
#
loop_
_entity.id
_entity.type
_entity.pdbx_description
1 polymer ?
#
loop_
_entity_poly.entity_id
_entity_poly.type
_entity_poly.pdbx_seq_one_letter_code
_entity_poly.pdbx_strand_id
1 'polypeptide(L)'
;MIESSFEETFSKAWVETQINDSTNELVILRQVIPWQSIINQLTQFYKTNSGRLGKSLRVIVALVILSRLRSLSDDKVVEQVKENRYMQYFCNVPDTEIATFMNPSVLCRFRQRLGEKGLSIIETEVFELLQQSGVIKRDTLMMDSTVLSSNIIHPNDVLLIYKAFSKMCIFANSHELPFWWNQSHVNKQWRAFGRSKKGERASYLKEFYALFTPALETFCTHIEMLKVSENDLEPEKEKAHNLLKLLTLLKNQTQQKLSGEQHIDNRIVSLDEIDARPIKKGKSHPSCEFGTTLQMSFNRQGFMITTENLIGNPSDKTLYGNTLNLFVHRMLGYPDIAVTDLGFRSRENIKNTPKFISHVFLGRSADVVIDQQEYCCKARSATEGFIAVAKNFRGFGKSLYHRLHGDRVWTLMCQTAYNLKKFLQLYREEKLEEKSLRSLGLIEVFRSV
;
A
#
# COMPACT_ATOMS: atom_id res chain seq x y z
N MET A 1 -5.57 12.63 -24.92
CA MET A 1 -6.99 12.31 -25.11
C MET A 1 -7.21 10.90 -24.60
N ILE A 2 -8.26 10.65 -23.84
CA ILE A 2 -8.63 9.31 -23.37
C ILE A 2 -10.05 9.03 -23.83
N GLU A 3 -10.30 7.78 -24.21
CA GLU A 3 -11.62 7.28 -24.52
C GLU A 3 -12.41 7.14 -23.20
N SER A 4 -13.42 7.95 -23.03
CA SER A 4 -14.28 7.98 -21.83
C SER A 4 -15.58 7.22 -22.02
N SER A 5 -15.86 6.70 -23.21
CA SER A 5 -17.06 5.93 -23.49
C SER A 5 -16.97 4.55 -22.84
N PHE A 6 -17.98 4.22 -22.05
CA PHE A 6 -18.25 2.86 -21.63
C PHE A 6 -19.18 2.22 -22.65
N GLU A 7 -18.64 1.75 -23.75
CA GLU A 7 -19.39 0.92 -24.67
C GLU A 7 -19.21 -0.56 -24.31
N GLU A 8 -20.29 -1.30 -24.27
CA GLU A 8 -20.27 -2.75 -24.11
C GLU A 8 -19.65 -3.34 -25.39
N THR A 9 -18.43 -3.86 -25.27
CA THR A 9 -17.65 -4.33 -26.42
C THR A 9 -18.06 -5.73 -26.86
N PHE A 10 -18.74 -6.49 -25.99
CA PHE A 10 -19.10 -7.88 -26.27
C PHE A 10 -20.56 -8.02 -26.64
N SER A 11 -20.82 -8.64 -27.80
CA SER A 11 -22.19 -9.02 -28.16
C SER A 11 -22.73 -10.13 -27.25
N LYS A 12 -24.05 -10.22 -27.11
CA LYS A 12 -24.70 -11.29 -26.36
C LYS A 12 -24.27 -12.68 -26.86
N ALA A 13 -24.21 -12.87 -28.17
CA ALA A 13 -23.77 -14.12 -28.79
C ALA A 13 -22.31 -14.46 -28.44
N TRP A 14 -21.43 -13.47 -28.33
CA TRP A 14 -20.06 -13.69 -27.90
C TRP A 14 -20.01 -14.18 -26.45
N VAL A 15 -20.76 -13.53 -25.55
CA VAL A 15 -20.83 -13.92 -24.13
C VAL A 15 -21.35 -15.32 -23.99
N GLU A 16 -22.45 -15.68 -24.64
CA GLU A 16 -23.06 -17.01 -24.59
C GLU A 16 -22.13 -18.10 -25.13
N THR A 17 -21.26 -17.81 -26.10
CA THR A 17 -20.36 -18.79 -26.70
C THR A 17 -18.99 -18.90 -26.02
N GLN A 18 -18.48 -17.82 -25.43
CA GLN A 18 -17.13 -17.75 -24.86
C GLN A 18 -17.09 -17.81 -23.33
N ILE A 19 -18.19 -17.46 -22.66
CA ILE A 19 -18.30 -17.42 -21.19
C ILE A 19 -19.25 -18.55 -20.75
N ASN A 20 -18.70 -19.74 -20.60
CA ASN A 20 -19.46 -20.95 -20.28
C ASN A 20 -19.88 -21.04 -18.80
N ASP A 21 -19.23 -20.28 -17.92
CA ASP A 21 -19.49 -20.28 -16.47
C ASP A 21 -19.85 -18.89 -15.98
N SER A 22 -21.14 -18.65 -15.81
CA SER A 22 -21.68 -17.40 -15.27
C SER A 22 -21.36 -17.22 -13.79
N THR A 23 -21.01 -18.29 -13.07
CA THR A 23 -20.63 -18.26 -11.65
C THR A 23 -19.17 -17.90 -11.43
N ASN A 24 -18.40 -17.74 -12.52
CA ASN A 24 -17.02 -17.31 -12.45
C ASN A 24 -16.89 -15.94 -11.76
N GLU A 25 -15.93 -15.83 -10.84
CA GLU A 25 -15.74 -14.62 -10.03
C GLU A 25 -15.57 -13.35 -10.86
N LEU A 26 -14.93 -13.42 -12.03
CA LEU A 26 -14.71 -12.25 -12.89
C LEU A 26 -15.99 -11.81 -13.60
N VAL A 27 -16.89 -12.75 -13.88
CA VAL A 27 -18.22 -12.45 -14.44
C VAL A 27 -19.06 -11.72 -13.41
N ILE A 28 -19.10 -12.23 -12.18
CA ILE A 28 -19.83 -11.62 -11.06
C ILE A 28 -19.28 -10.21 -10.78
N LEU A 29 -17.95 -10.07 -10.64
CA LEU A 29 -17.33 -8.79 -10.34
C LEU A 29 -17.49 -7.76 -11.47
N ARG A 30 -17.55 -8.20 -12.73
CA ARG A 30 -17.83 -7.31 -13.85
C ARG A 30 -19.19 -6.61 -13.69
N GLN A 31 -20.19 -7.31 -13.18
CA GLN A 31 -21.53 -6.77 -12.95
C GLN A 31 -21.57 -5.84 -11.72
N VAL A 32 -20.84 -6.20 -10.67
CA VAL A 32 -20.88 -5.49 -9.39
C VAL A 32 -20.08 -4.19 -9.40
N ILE A 33 -18.93 -4.13 -10.07
CA ILE A 33 -18.05 -2.94 -10.01
C ILE A 33 -18.71 -1.76 -10.73
N PRO A 34 -18.79 -0.56 -10.10
CA PRO A 34 -19.49 0.61 -10.65
C PRO A 34 -18.59 1.35 -11.67
N TRP A 35 -18.33 0.70 -12.81
CA TRP A 35 -17.36 1.15 -13.82
C TRP A 35 -17.60 2.57 -14.29
N GLN A 36 -18.86 2.92 -14.58
CA GLN A 36 -19.20 4.24 -15.14
C GLN A 36 -18.89 5.36 -14.14
N SER A 37 -19.24 5.15 -12.86
CA SER A 37 -18.95 6.11 -11.81
C SER A 37 -17.45 6.33 -11.64
N ILE A 38 -16.67 5.23 -11.56
CA ILE A 38 -15.22 5.27 -11.47
C ILE A 38 -14.63 6.03 -12.66
N ILE A 39 -15.01 5.69 -13.90
CA ILE A 39 -14.45 6.29 -15.10
C ILE A 39 -14.77 7.79 -15.15
N ASN A 40 -16.00 8.18 -14.88
CA ASN A 40 -16.44 9.58 -14.89
C ASN A 40 -15.57 10.43 -13.93
N GLN A 41 -15.34 9.93 -12.73
CA GLN A 41 -14.51 10.66 -11.75
C GLN A 41 -13.02 10.68 -12.12
N LEU A 42 -12.52 9.64 -12.78
CA LEU A 42 -11.10 9.59 -13.19
C LEU A 42 -10.78 10.46 -14.39
N THR A 43 -11.76 10.88 -15.20
CA THR A 43 -11.53 11.77 -16.34
C THR A 43 -10.87 13.09 -15.96
N GLN A 44 -11.10 13.60 -14.74
CA GLN A 44 -10.47 14.83 -14.24
C GLN A 44 -8.94 14.80 -14.21
N PHE A 45 -8.32 13.61 -14.15
CA PHE A 45 -6.87 13.46 -14.17
C PHE A 45 -6.27 13.48 -15.58
N TYR A 46 -7.11 13.69 -16.61
CA TYR A 46 -6.70 13.65 -18.01
C TYR A 46 -7.15 14.90 -18.76
N LYS A 47 -6.29 15.36 -19.69
CA LYS A 47 -6.64 16.46 -20.59
C LYS A 47 -7.54 15.91 -21.70
N THR A 48 -8.69 16.55 -21.93
CA THR A 48 -9.70 16.09 -22.90
C THR A 48 -9.33 16.39 -24.38
N ASN A 49 -8.60 17.49 -24.63
CA ASN A 49 -8.48 18.05 -25.99
C ASN A 49 -7.05 18.11 -26.53
N SER A 50 -6.07 17.40 -25.95
CA SER A 50 -4.70 17.43 -26.48
C SER A 50 -3.95 16.12 -26.25
N GLY A 51 -3.18 15.68 -27.26
CA GLY A 51 -2.31 14.53 -27.21
C GLY A 51 -2.81 13.30 -27.98
N ARG A 52 -1.98 12.26 -28.04
CA ARG A 52 -2.31 10.96 -28.63
C ARG A 52 -3.45 10.30 -27.86
N LEU A 53 -4.36 9.63 -28.58
CA LEU A 53 -5.42 8.81 -27.99
C LEU A 53 -4.78 7.74 -27.07
N GLY A 54 -5.15 7.76 -25.81
CA GLY A 54 -4.70 6.75 -24.83
C GLY A 54 -5.59 5.52 -24.85
N LYS A 55 -5.16 4.47 -24.17
CA LYS A 55 -6.00 3.28 -23.92
C LYS A 55 -7.20 3.64 -23.05
N SER A 56 -8.30 2.93 -23.23
CA SER A 56 -9.54 3.12 -22.47
C SER A 56 -9.29 3.07 -20.95
N LEU A 57 -9.85 4.03 -20.21
CA LEU A 57 -9.80 4.03 -18.74
C LEU A 57 -10.43 2.78 -18.15
N ARG A 58 -11.51 2.29 -18.77
CA ARG A 58 -12.20 1.06 -18.37
C ARG A 58 -11.25 -0.13 -18.33
N VAL A 59 -10.44 -0.29 -19.38
CA VAL A 59 -9.45 -1.37 -19.48
C VAL A 59 -8.36 -1.22 -18.42
N ILE A 60 -7.82 -0.01 -18.25
CA ILE A 60 -6.71 0.22 -17.33
C ILE A 60 -7.15 0.02 -15.88
N VAL A 61 -8.31 0.53 -15.48
CA VAL A 61 -8.88 0.33 -14.13
C VAL A 61 -9.10 -1.16 -13.85
N ALA A 62 -9.67 -1.89 -14.82
CA ALA A 62 -9.87 -3.32 -14.69
C ALA A 62 -8.55 -4.09 -14.51
N LEU A 63 -7.51 -3.75 -15.26
CA LEU A 63 -6.18 -4.36 -15.10
C LEU A 63 -5.57 -4.08 -13.73
N VAL A 64 -5.72 -2.86 -13.21
CA VAL A 64 -5.24 -2.50 -11.87
C VAL A 64 -5.96 -3.34 -10.80
N ILE A 65 -7.27 -3.45 -10.87
CA ILE A 65 -8.06 -4.30 -9.96
C ILE A 65 -7.66 -5.78 -10.13
N LEU A 66 -7.60 -6.28 -11.35
CA LEU A 66 -7.28 -7.67 -11.66
C LEU A 66 -5.87 -8.05 -11.19
N SER A 67 -4.89 -7.15 -11.34
CA SER A 67 -3.53 -7.40 -10.88
C SER A 67 -3.47 -7.71 -9.38
N ARG A 68 -4.30 -7.06 -8.57
CA ARG A 68 -4.35 -7.31 -7.11
C ARG A 68 -5.27 -8.48 -6.77
N LEU A 69 -6.38 -8.66 -7.47
CA LEU A 69 -7.25 -9.82 -7.30
C LEU A 69 -6.51 -11.16 -7.50
N ARG A 70 -5.57 -11.18 -8.45
CA ARG A 70 -4.77 -12.35 -8.83
C ARG A 70 -3.32 -12.32 -8.32
N SER A 71 -2.93 -11.28 -7.58
CA SER A 71 -1.55 -11.07 -7.11
C SER A 71 -0.50 -11.13 -8.23
N LEU A 72 -0.80 -10.50 -9.37
CA LEU A 72 0.02 -10.48 -10.57
C LEU A 72 0.85 -9.19 -10.66
N SER A 73 2.05 -9.29 -11.27
CA SER A 73 2.81 -8.14 -11.75
C SER A 73 2.14 -7.50 -12.97
N ASP A 74 2.55 -6.28 -13.31
CA ASP A 74 2.04 -5.57 -14.49
C ASP A 74 2.26 -6.37 -15.79
N ASP A 75 3.45 -6.98 -15.94
CA ASP A 75 3.75 -7.82 -17.10
C ASP A 75 2.83 -9.04 -17.15
N LYS A 76 2.70 -9.74 -16.02
CA LYS A 76 1.90 -10.97 -15.95
C LYS A 76 0.41 -10.71 -16.13
N VAL A 77 -0.16 -9.63 -15.62
CA VAL A 77 -1.58 -9.35 -15.83
C VAL A 77 -1.88 -9.04 -17.29
N VAL A 78 -1.00 -8.30 -17.96
CA VAL A 78 -1.14 -8.02 -19.40
C VAL A 78 -1.00 -9.27 -20.26
N GLU A 79 -0.05 -10.16 -19.91
CA GLU A 79 0.15 -11.45 -20.58
C GLU A 79 -1.09 -12.36 -20.41
N GLN A 80 -1.57 -12.53 -19.17
CA GLN A 80 -2.70 -13.43 -18.89
C GLN A 80 -4.02 -12.94 -19.52
N VAL A 81 -4.23 -11.62 -19.64
CA VAL A 81 -5.41 -11.11 -20.35
C VAL A 81 -5.41 -11.52 -21.81
N LYS A 82 -4.23 -11.65 -22.45
CA LYS A 82 -4.16 -12.11 -23.85
C LYS A 82 -4.58 -13.57 -24.04
N GLU A 83 -4.47 -14.36 -23.01
CA GLU A 83 -4.68 -15.81 -23.05
C GLU A 83 -6.01 -16.27 -22.43
N ASN A 84 -6.61 -15.46 -21.53
CA ASN A 84 -7.75 -15.86 -20.72
C ASN A 84 -9.03 -15.10 -21.08
N ARG A 85 -10.05 -15.78 -21.58
CA ARG A 85 -11.33 -15.22 -22.00
C ARG A 85 -12.09 -14.50 -20.88
N TYR A 86 -12.08 -15.04 -19.66
CA TYR A 86 -12.73 -14.39 -18.51
C TYR A 86 -12.02 -13.09 -18.11
N MET A 87 -10.69 -13.05 -18.23
CA MET A 87 -9.93 -11.81 -17.99
C MET A 87 -10.16 -10.78 -19.08
N GLN A 88 -10.25 -11.21 -20.35
CA GLN A 88 -10.62 -10.33 -21.48
C GLN A 88 -12.00 -9.73 -21.27
N TYR A 89 -12.97 -10.56 -20.93
CA TYR A 89 -14.33 -10.15 -20.61
C TYR A 89 -14.36 -9.16 -19.44
N PHE A 90 -13.71 -9.48 -18.33
CA PHE A 90 -13.61 -8.59 -17.17
C PHE A 90 -12.98 -7.22 -17.54
N CYS A 91 -11.91 -7.22 -18.33
CA CYS A 91 -11.21 -6.01 -18.73
C CYS A 91 -11.88 -5.24 -19.88
N ASN A 92 -12.92 -5.79 -20.51
CA ASN A 92 -13.55 -5.22 -21.70
C ASN A 92 -12.60 -5.10 -22.89
N VAL A 93 -11.85 -6.17 -23.19
CA VAL A 93 -10.85 -6.22 -24.27
C VAL A 93 -11.34 -7.19 -25.36
N PRO A 94 -11.78 -6.69 -26.52
CA PRO A 94 -12.25 -7.55 -27.61
C PRO A 94 -11.10 -8.29 -28.30
N ASP A 95 -11.41 -9.38 -29.01
CA ASP A 95 -10.45 -10.19 -29.75
C ASP A 95 -9.62 -9.38 -30.74
N THR A 96 -10.21 -8.36 -31.35
CA THR A 96 -9.54 -7.47 -32.32
C THR A 96 -8.41 -6.63 -31.73
N GLU A 97 -8.42 -6.41 -30.42
CA GLU A 97 -7.41 -5.60 -29.71
C GLU A 97 -6.29 -6.43 -29.09
N ILE A 98 -6.42 -7.76 -29.01
CA ILE A 98 -5.47 -8.63 -28.29
C ILE A 98 -4.07 -8.55 -28.89
N ALA A 99 -3.94 -8.56 -30.22
CA ALA A 99 -2.64 -8.52 -30.91
C ALA A 99 -1.84 -7.25 -30.61
N THR A 100 -2.52 -6.11 -30.45
CA THR A 100 -1.93 -4.79 -30.17
C THR A 100 -2.26 -4.29 -28.77
N PHE A 101 -2.49 -5.21 -27.83
CA PHE A 101 -3.02 -4.90 -26.52
C PHE A 101 -2.20 -3.79 -25.85
N MET A 102 -1.62 -3.96 -24.76
CA MET A 102 -1.05 -2.88 -23.97
C MET A 102 0.39 -3.21 -23.56
N ASN A 103 1.25 -2.18 -23.53
CA ASN A 103 2.54 -2.30 -22.87
C ASN A 103 2.34 -2.17 -21.34
N PRO A 104 2.90 -3.07 -20.53
CA PRO A 104 2.77 -3.05 -19.06
C PRO A 104 3.14 -1.71 -18.40
N SER A 105 4.09 -0.96 -18.97
CA SER A 105 4.49 0.37 -18.49
C SER A 105 3.33 1.39 -18.42
N VAL A 106 2.24 1.15 -19.13
CA VAL A 106 1.03 1.99 -19.08
C VAL A 106 0.42 1.96 -17.67
N LEU A 107 0.43 0.80 -17.02
CA LEU A 107 -0.10 0.65 -15.64
C LEU A 107 0.73 1.44 -14.63
N CYS A 108 2.05 1.43 -14.77
CA CYS A 108 2.93 2.25 -13.92
C CYS A 108 2.64 3.74 -14.10
N ARG A 109 2.59 4.22 -15.36
CA ARG A 109 2.28 5.63 -15.68
C ARG A 109 0.88 6.05 -15.23
N PHE A 110 -0.09 5.13 -15.31
CA PHE A 110 -1.44 5.37 -14.82
C PHE A 110 -1.44 5.61 -13.31
N ARG A 111 -0.81 4.73 -12.53
CA ARG A 111 -0.71 4.89 -11.07
C ARG A 111 0.04 6.16 -10.67
N GLN A 112 1.12 6.50 -11.37
CA GLN A 112 1.86 7.74 -11.14
C GLN A 112 1.00 8.98 -11.40
N ARG A 113 0.18 8.96 -12.46
CA ARG A 113 -0.72 10.08 -12.80
C ARG A 113 -1.85 10.25 -11.80
N LEU A 114 -2.48 9.15 -11.40
CA LEU A 114 -3.58 9.19 -10.45
C LEU A 114 -3.10 9.50 -9.02
N GLY A 115 -1.95 8.96 -8.64
CA GLY A 115 -1.47 9.03 -7.26
C GLY A 115 -2.45 8.43 -6.27
N GLU A 116 -2.34 8.83 -5.02
CA GLU A 116 -3.23 8.41 -3.93
C GLU A 116 -4.68 8.88 -4.19
N LYS A 117 -4.86 10.13 -4.64
CA LYS A 117 -6.19 10.71 -4.87
C LYS A 117 -7.02 9.96 -5.92
N GLY A 118 -6.42 9.63 -7.05
CA GLY A 118 -7.16 8.92 -8.11
C GLY A 118 -7.42 7.45 -7.78
N LEU A 119 -6.50 6.80 -7.06
CA LEU A 119 -6.69 5.41 -6.65
C LEU A 119 -7.67 5.27 -5.48
N SER A 120 -7.77 6.30 -4.61
CA SER A 120 -8.81 6.33 -3.58
C SER A 120 -10.21 6.39 -4.18
N ILE A 121 -10.41 7.05 -5.33
CA ILE A 121 -11.70 7.04 -6.04
C ILE A 121 -12.12 5.61 -6.38
N ILE A 122 -11.23 4.81 -6.95
CA ILE A 122 -11.55 3.41 -7.31
C ILE A 122 -11.95 2.62 -6.08
N GLU A 123 -11.20 2.77 -5.00
CA GLU A 123 -11.46 2.07 -3.74
C GLU A 123 -12.77 2.54 -3.10
N THR A 124 -13.00 3.85 -3.04
CA THR A 124 -14.20 4.46 -2.46
C THR A 124 -15.46 4.04 -3.20
N GLU A 125 -15.48 4.14 -4.52
CA GLU A 125 -16.63 3.76 -5.35
C GLU A 125 -17.04 2.28 -5.15
N VAL A 126 -16.06 1.38 -5.11
CA VAL A 126 -16.32 -0.04 -4.84
C VAL A 126 -16.84 -0.24 -3.42
N PHE A 127 -16.24 0.44 -2.44
CA PHE A 127 -16.64 0.34 -1.05
C PHE A 127 -18.07 0.87 -0.82
N GLU A 128 -18.36 2.05 -1.34
CA GLU A 128 -19.68 2.71 -1.18
C GLU A 128 -20.81 1.89 -1.82
N LEU A 129 -20.54 1.31 -2.99
CA LEU A 129 -21.52 0.41 -3.60
C LEU A 129 -21.86 -0.77 -2.69
N LEU A 130 -20.84 -1.45 -2.13
CA LEU A 130 -21.03 -2.57 -1.22
C LEU A 130 -21.71 -2.15 0.09
N GLN A 131 -21.46 -0.94 0.55
CA GLN A 131 -22.10 -0.38 1.75
C GLN A 131 -23.55 -0.03 1.48
N GLN A 132 -23.83 0.72 0.41
CA GLN A 132 -25.18 1.15 0.04
C GLN A 132 -26.11 -0.03 -0.29
N SER A 133 -25.56 -1.09 -0.87
CA SER A 133 -26.29 -2.34 -1.10
C SER A 133 -26.56 -3.15 0.19
N GLY A 134 -26.05 -2.70 1.36
CA GLY A 134 -26.22 -3.40 2.64
C GLY A 134 -25.31 -4.62 2.81
N VAL A 135 -24.35 -4.84 1.93
CA VAL A 135 -23.35 -5.91 2.05
C VAL A 135 -22.38 -5.63 3.19
N ILE A 136 -21.89 -4.39 3.32
CA ILE A 136 -21.02 -3.96 4.41
C ILE A 136 -21.87 -3.38 5.55
N LYS A 137 -21.85 -4.04 6.71
CA LYS A 137 -22.59 -3.61 7.90
C LYS A 137 -21.71 -2.78 8.83
N ARG A 138 -22.32 -1.84 9.57
CA ARG A 138 -21.67 -0.87 10.47
C ARG A 138 -21.62 -1.32 11.93
N ASP A 139 -22.18 -2.44 12.27
CA ASP A 139 -22.43 -2.91 13.64
C ASP A 139 -21.19 -2.97 14.53
N THR A 140 -20.06 -3.35 13.98
CA THR A 140 -18.84 -3.59 14.77
C THR A 140 -17.62 -2.95 14.13
N LEU A 141 -16.81 -2.28 14.95
CA LEU A 141 -15.45 -1.83 14.60
C LEU A 141 -14.44 -2.73 15.29
N MET A 142 -13.64 -3.43 14.52
CA MET A 142 -12.46 -4.15 14.97
C MET A 142 -11.23 -3.49 14.39
N MET A 143 -10.18 -3.25 15.19
CA MET A 143 -8.97 -2.61 14.70
C MET A 143 -7.72 -3.25 15.30
N ASP A 144 -6.66 -3.23 14.53
CA ASP A 144 -5.32 -3.61 14.96
C ASP A 144 -4.27 -3.01 14.01
N SER A 145 -3.01 -3.00 14.45
CA SER A 145 -1.91 -2.49 13.68
C SER A 145 -0.91 -3.59 13.32
N THR A 146 -0.37 -3.52 12.12
CA THR A 146 0.64 -4.46 11.62
C THR A 146 1.77 -3.71 10.91
N VAL A 147 2.73 -4.43 10.37
CA VAL A 147 3.80 -3.86 9.53
C VAL A 147 3.54 -4.19 8.07
N LEU A 148 3.54 -3.17 7.22
CA LEU A 148 3.70 -3.31 5.79
C LEU A 148 5.21 -3.24 5.50
N SER A 149 5.82 -4.37 5.18
CA SER A 149 7.24 -4.44 4.92
C SER A 149 7.59 -3.73 3.62
N SER A 150 8.65 -2.91 3.62
CA SER A 150 9.20 -2.30 2.41
C SER A 150 10.06 -3.28 1.63
N ASN A 151 10.17 -3.07 0.32
CA ASN A 151 11.03 -3.88 -0.55
C ASN A 151 12.49 -3.44 -0.46
N ILE A 152 13.14 -3.72 0.65
CA ILE A 152 14.55 -3.36 0.91
C ILE A 152 15.40 -4.59 1.18
N ILE A 153 16.70 -4.45 0.89
CA ILE A 153 17.71 -5.39 1.37
C ILE A 153 17.81 -5.25 2.89
N HIS A 154 18.06 -6.35 3.61
CA HIS A 154 18.22 -6.31 5.06
C HIS A 154 19.18 -5.20 5.49
N PRO A 155 18.77 -4.26 6.36
CA PRO A 155 19.55 -3.07 6.70
C PRO A 155 20.90 -3.40 7.33
N ASN A 156 21.90 -2.66 6.88
CA ASN A 156 23.27 -2.73 7.38
C ASN A 156 23.91 -1.35 7.28
N ASP A 157 24.50 -0.86 8.36
CA ASP A 157 25.04 0.50 8.41
C ASP A 157 26.20 0.71 7.41
N VAL A 158 27.04 -0.30 7.19
CA VAL A 158 28.09 -0.26 6.16
C VAL A 158 27.49 -0.17 4.75
N LEU A 159 26.41 -0.91 4.47
CA LEU A 159 25.70 -0.84 3.20
C LEU A 159 25.08 0.54 2.97
N LEU A 160 24.55 1.17 4.01
CA LEU A 160 23.98 2.52 3.89
C LEU A 160 25.05 3.53 3.48
N ILE A 161 26.24 3.49 4.12
CA ILE A 161 27.35 4.35 3.76
C ILE A 161 27.85 4.05 2.35
N TYR A 162 27.99 2.76 1.98
CA TYR A 162 28.39 2.37 0.63
C TYR A 162 27.41 2.92 -0.43
N LYS A 163 26.10 2.81 -0.19
CA LYS A 163 25.09 3.39 -1.06
C LYS A 163 25.10 4.93 -1.07
N ALA A 164 25.48 5.57 0.05
CA ALA A 164 25.63 7.01 0.13
C ALA A 164 26.71 7.51 -0.85
N PHE A 165 27.86 6.84 -0.91
CA PHE A 165 28.89 7.13 -1.91
C PHE A 165 28.34 7.06 -3.33
N SER A 166 27.60 6.00 -3.66
CA SER A 166 26.99 5.84 -4.98
C SER A 166 26.01 6.97 -5.31
N LYS A 167 25.20 7.40 -4.34
CA LYS A 167 24.24 8.52 -4.54
C LYS A 167 24.95 9.86 -4.74
N MET A 168 26.01 10.14 -3.97
CA MET A 168 26.83 11.35 -4.16
C MET A 168 27.44 11.36 -5.56
N CYS A 169 28.01 10.23 -6.01
CA CYS A 169 28.62 10.11 -7.31
C CYS A 169 27.60 10.27 -8.46
N ILE A 170 26.44 9.63 -8.36
CA ILE A 170 25.37 9.77 -9.37
C ILE A 170 24.92 11.23 -9.46
N PHE A 171 24.70 11.89 -8.33
CA PHE A 171 24.29 13.29 -8.30
C PHE A 171 25.39 14.20 -8.89
N ALA A 172 26.63 14.03 -8.48
CA ALA A 172 27.73 14.83 -8.99
C ALA A 172 27.91 14.67 -10.49
N ASN A 173 27.86 13.44 -11.02
CA ASN A 173 27.99 13.18 -12.45
C ASN A 173 26.83 13.79 -13.26
N SER A 174 25.61 13.76 -12.73
CA SER A 174 24.45 14.36 -13.43
C SER A 174 24.49 15.90 -13.49
N HIS A 175 25.33 16.55 -12.67
CA HIS A 175 25.47 18.00 -12.58
C HIS A 175 26.89 18.49 -12.89
N GLU A 176 27.73 17.61 -13.44
CA GLU A 176 29.13 17.91 -13.81
C GLU A 176 29.95 18.50 -12.66
N LEU A 177 29.63 18.11 -11.42
CA LEU A 177 30.36 18.57 -10.22
C LEU A 177 31.70 17.83 -10.11
N PRO A 178 32.76 18.52 -9.72
CA PRO A 178 34.11 17.94 -9.62
C PRO A 178 34.26 17.07 -8.34
N PHE A 179 33.31 16.21 -8.08
CA PHE A 179 33.33 15.32 -6.92
C PHE A 179 34.11 14.06 -7.25
N TRP A 180 35.21 13.84 -6.55
CA TRP A 180 36.02 12.65 -6.69
C TRP A 180 36.13 11.89 -5.37
N TRP A 181 36.07 10.57 -5.45
CA TRP A 181 36.33 9.65 -4.36
C TRP A 181 36.99 8.37 -4.89
N ASN A 182 37.77 7.68 -4.03
CA ASN A 182 38.44 6.47 -4.43
C ASN A 182 37.49 5.27 -4.50
N GLN A 183 36.74 5.18 -5.58
CA GLN A 183 35.73 4.13 -5.81
C GLN A 183 36.36 2.73 -5.74
N SER A 184 37.54 2.55 -6.27
CA SER A 184 38.25 1.27 -6.23
C SER A 184 38.55 0.83 -4.78
N HIS A 185 38.99 1.75 -3.94
CA HIS A 185 39.25 1.48 -2.53
C HIS A 185 37.96 1.12 -1.77
N VAL A 186 36.90 1.92 -1.91
CA VAL A 186 35.63 1.66 -1.24
C VAL A 186 35.00 0.35 -1.71
N ASN A 187 35.06 0.03 -3.01
CA ASN A 187 34.61 -1.26 -3.54
C ASN A 187 35.42 -2.44 -2.99
N LYS A 188 36.75 -2.27 -2.81
CA LYS A 188 37.60 -3.30 -2.17
C LYS A 188 37.19 -3.54 -0.72
N GLN A 189 36.98 -2.48 0.04
CA GLN A 189 36.53 -2.55 1.43
C GLN A 189 35.12 -3.17 1.54
N TRP A 190 34.19 -2.81 0.63
CA TRP A 190 32.86 -3.41 0.59
C TRP A 190 32.92 -4.93 0.35
N ARG A 191 33.76 -5.39 -0.59
CA ARG A 191 33.96 -6.83 -0.84
C ARG A 191 34.60 -7.55 0.37
N ALA A 192 35.53 -6.90 1.06
CA ALA A 192 36.14 -7.41 2.28
C ALA A 192 35.12 -7.54 3.41
N PHE A 193 34.30 -6.51 3.62
CA PHE A 193 33.16 -6.56 4.55
C PHE A 193 32.21 -7.74 4.28
N GLY A 194 31.88 -8.01 3.02
CA GLY A 194 31.01 -9.14 2.66
C GLY A 194 31.57 -10.51 3.04
N ARG A 195 32.90 -10.62 3.21
CA ARG A 195 33.60 -11.85 3.61
C ARG A 195 33.95 -11.89 5.11
N SER A 196 33.71 -10.78 5.84
CA SER A 196 34.08 -10.65 7.24
C SER A 196 33.19 -11.47 8.18
N LYS A 197 33.79 -11.92 9.29
CA LYS A 197 33.06 -12.57 10.39
C LYS A 197 32.28 -11.55 11.21
N LYS A 198 31.23 -12.00 11.92
CA LYS A 198 30.36 -11.14 12.71
C LYS A 198 31.10 -10.22 13.70
N GLY A 199 32.18 -10.71 14.34
CA GLY A 199 32.99 -9.92 15.28
C GLY A 199 33.80 -8.79 14.63
N GLU A 200 34.15 -8.89 13.35
CA GLU A 200 34.94 -7.91 12.61
C GLU A 200 34.12 -6.75 12.02
N ARG A 201 32.81 -6.90 11.98
CA ARG A 201 31.91 -5.94 11.28
C ARG A 201 31.93 -4.54 11.89
N ALA A 202 32.19 -4.41 13.18
CA ALA A 202 32.30 -3.13 13.87
C ALA A 202 33.51 -2.30 13.41
N SER A 203 34.64 -2.93 13.08
CA SER A 203 35.81 -2.23 12.53
C SER A 203 35.52 -1.66 11.15
N TYR A 204 34.85 -2.43 10.29
CA TYR A 204 34.44 -1.95 8.97
C TYR A 204 33.52 -0.73 9.05
N LEU A 205 32.63 -0.68 10.02
CA LEU A 205 31.75 0.49 10.18
C LEU A 205 32.59 1.75 10.53
N LYS A 206 33.60 1.63 11.39
CA LYS A 206 34.50 2.74 11.70
C LYS A 206 35.28 3.20 10.48
N GLU A 207 35.84 2.25 9.72
CA GLU A 207 36.59 2.55 8.49
C GLU A 207 35.70 3.26 7.43
N PHE A 208 34.50 2.74 7.18
CA PHE A 208 33.57 3.36 6.24
C PHE A 208 33.12 4.74 6.69
N TYR A 209 32.90 4.94 7.99
CA TYR A 209 32.55 6.24 8.55
C TYR A 209 33.67 7.26 8.39
N ALA A 210 34.93 6.83 8.63
CA ALA A 210 36.12 7.67 8.45
C ALA A 210 36.32 8.09 6.97
N LEU A 211 35.96 7.25 6.02
CA LEU A 211 35.98 7.59 4.59
C LEU A 211 34.80 8.49 4.20
N PHE A 212 33.63 8.25 4.77
CA PHE A 212 32.40 8.93 4.41
C PHE A 212 32.36 10.39 4.87
N THR A 213 32.86 10.67 6.08
CA THR A 213 32.79 12.02 6.65
C THR A 213 33.48 13.08 5.79
N PRO A 214 34.77 12.94 5.40
CA PRO A 214 35.43 13.93 4.54
C PRO A 214 34.85 13.97 3.13
N ALA A 215 34.39 12.83 2.60
CA ALA A 215 33.73 12.80 1.30
C ALA A 215 32.40 13.58 1.29
N LEU A 216 31.61 13.48 2.37
CA LEU A 216 30.41 14.27 2.53
C LEU A 216 30.69 15.78 2.64
N GLU A 217 31.73 16.17 3.38
CA GLU A 217 32.16 17.57 3.50
C GLU A 217 32.57 18.15 2.14
N THR A 218 33.37 17.42 1.38
CA THR A 218 33.75 17.80 0.00
C THR A 218 32.49 17.88 -0.90
N PHE A 219 31.57 16.95 -0.79
CA PHE A 219 30.34 16.96 -1.57
C PHE A 219 29.44 18.16 -1.23
N CYS A 220 29.34 18.54 0.05
CA CYS A 220 28.62 19.75 0.48
C CYS A 220 29.21 21.02 -0.19
N THR A 221 30.52 21.19 -0.16
CA THR A 221 31.19 22.33 -0.81
C THR A 221 30.89 22.39 -2.32
N HIS A 222 30.89 21.23 -2.99
CA HIS A 222 30.61 21.18 -4.43
C HIS A 222 29.13 21.47 -4.77
N ILE A 223 28.19 21.10 -3.89
CA ILE A 223 26.78 21.45 -4.09
C ILE A 223 26.56 22.97 -4.00
N GLU A 224 27.31 23.69 -3.17
CA GLU A 224 27.26 25.16 -3.10
C GLU A 224 27.68 25.83 -4.42
N MET A 225 28.50 25.12 -5.24
CA MET A 225 28.95 25.57 -6.56
C MET A 225 27.96 25.19 -7.69
N LEU A 226 26.81 24.61 -7.36
CA LEU A 226 25.85 24.09 -8.33
C LEU A 226 25.38 25.18 -9.27
N LYS A 227 25.72 25.07 -10.56
CA LYS A 227 25.26 25.93 -11.65
C LYS A 227 24.14 25.19 -12.37
N VAL A 228 22.92 25.71 -12.29
CA VAL A 228 21.74 25.17 -12.96
C VAL A 228 21.10 26.30 -13.77
N SER A 229 20.44 25.96 -14.90
CA SER A 229 19.68 26.93 -15.67
C SER A 229 18.57 27.59 -14.80
N GLU A 230 18.24 28.85 -15.06
CA GLU A 230 17.25 29.58 -14.24
C GLU A 230 15.90 28.87 -14.17
N ASN A 231 15.49 28.15 -15.21
CA ASN A 231 14.22 27.44 -15.27
C ASN A 231 14.18 26.14 -14.44
N ASP A 232 15.34 25.51 -14.21
CA ASP A 232 15.47 24.22 -13.50
C ASP A 232 16.08 24.38 -12.10
N LEU A 233 16.40 25.63 -11.70
CA LEU A 233 17.19 25.94 -10.52
C LEU A 233 16.52 25.46 -9.22
N GLU A 234 15.23 25.73 -9.05
CA GLU A 234 14.52 25.40 -7.82
C GLU A 234 14.32 23.88 -7.60
N PRO A 235 13.85 23.09 -8.59
CA PRO A 235 13.72 21.63 -8.43
C PRO A 235 15.05 20.92 -8.17
N GLU A 236 16.14 21.34 -8.82
CA GLU A 236 17.45 20.69 -8.62
C GLU A 236 18.10 21.09 -7.30
N LYS A 237 17.94 22.34 -6.86
CA LYS A 237 18.34 22.77 -5.51
C LYS A 237 17.58 22.00 -4.43
N GLU A 238 16.29 21.78 -4.60
CA GLU A 238 15.49 20.97 -3.68
C GLU A 238 16.00 19.53 -3.61
N LYS A 239 16.30 18.91 -4.74
CA LYS A 239 16.88 17.56 -4.79
C LYS A 239 18.24 17.51 -4.08
N ALA A 240 19.11 18.48 -4.33
CA ALA A 240 20.39 18.62 -3.66
C ALA A 240 20.23 18.74 -2.14
N HIS A 241 19.36 19.64 -1.70
CA HIS A 241 19.06 19.87 -0.28
C HIS A 241 18.52 18.59 0.39
N ASN A 242 17.58 17.91 -0.24
CA ASN A 242 17.01 16.67 0.28
C ASN A 242 18.06 15.56 0.38
N LEU A 243 18.96 15.46 -0.60
CA LEU A 243 20.06 14.50 -0.55
C LEU A 243 21.04 14.82 0.59
N LEU A 244 21.47 16.09 0.73
CA LEU A 244 22.35 16.52 1.81
C LEU A 244 21.76 16.25 3.19
N LYS A 245 20.48 16.60 3.38
CA LYS A 245 19.75 16.34 4.63
C LYS A 245 19.76 14.85 4.98
N LEU A 246 19.52 13.98 3.99
CA LEU A 246 19.52 12.53 4.17
C LEU A 246 20.92 12.01 4.53
N LEU A 247 21.98 12.47 3.85
CA LEU A 247 23.35 12.05 4.09
C LEU A 247 23.88 12.55 5.44
N THR A 248 23.54 13.78 5.82
CA THR A 248 23.87 14.34 7.15
C THR A 248 23.17 13.56 8.27
N LEU A 249 21.92 13.20 8.09
CA LEU A 249 21.20 12.36 9.04
C LEU A 249 21.86 10.98 9.16
N LEU A 250 22.28 10.37 8.05
CA LEU A 250 23.04 9.11 8.07
C LEU A 250 24.36 9.25 8.83
N LYS A 251 25.14 10.34 8.59
CA LYS A 251 26.38 10.63 9.32
C LYS A 251 26.13 10.65 10.82
N ASN A 252 25.13 11.43 11.28
CA ASN A 252 24.80 11.59 12.70
C ASN A 252 24.37 10.27 13.34
N GLN A 253 23.48 9.52 12.70
CA GLN A 253 23.02 8.22 13.21
C GLN A 253 24.14 7.17 13.24
N THR A 254 25.08 7.21 12.29
CA THR A 254 26.26 6.34 12.31
C THR A 254 27.18 6.70 13.46
N GLN A 255 27.38 7.99 13.74
CA GLN A 255 28.15 8.47 14.86
C GLN A 255 27.56 8.01 16.21
N GLN A 256 26.25 8.19 16.40
CA GLN A 256 25.55 7.68 17.57
C GLN A 256 25.74 6.18 17.74
N LYS A 257 25.68 5.40 16.66
CA LYS A 257 25.94 3.97 16.69
C LYS A 257 27.37 3.64 17.10
N LEU A 258 28.34 4.40 16.61
CA LEU A 258 29.77 4.21 16.95
C LEU A 258 30.09 4.62 18.39
N SER A 259 29.35 5.58 18.98
CA SER A 259 29.46 5.96 20.40
C SER A 259 28.75 4.96 21.35
N GLY A 260 28.11 3.91 20.80
CA GLY A 260 27.50 2.84 21.59
C GLY A 260 26.02 3.02 21.90
N GLU A 261 25.35 4.03 21.32
CA GLU A 261 23.91 4.20 21.47
C GLU A 261 23.15 2.99 20.88
N GLN A 262 22.34 2.37 21.69
CA GLN A 262 21.55 1.21 21.30
C GLN A 262 20.21 1.58 20.67
N HIS A 263 19.66 2.74 21.04
CA HIS A 263 18.39 3.26 20.54
C HIS A 263 18.63 4.56 19.80
N ILE A 264 18.34 4.57 18.52
CA ILE A 264 18.48 5.73 17.64
C ILE A 264 17.10 6.06 17.10
N ASP A 265 16.61 7.24 17.44
CA ASP A 265 15.28 7.70 17.01
C ASP A 265 15.24 7.89 15.49
N ASN A 266 14.08 7.55 14.92
CA ASN A 266 13.85 7.69 13.47
C ASN A 266 14.94 7.08 12.59
N ARG A 267 15.53 5.97 13.04
CA ARG A 267 16.67 5.34 12.37
C ARG A 267 16.39 5.00 10.91
N ILE A 268 17.22 5.49 10.01
CA ILE A 268 17.19 5.17 8.58
C ILE A 268 17.63 3.71 8.39
N VAL A 269 16.90 2.97 7.58
CA VAL A 269 17.21 1.58 7.20
C VAL A 269 17.43 1.42 5.69
N SER A 270 17.11 2.43 4.90
CA SER A 270 17.34 2.49 3.46
C SER A 270 17.45 3.93 2.99
N LEU A 271 18.34 4.19 2.03
CA LEU A 271 18.47 5.49 1.37
C LEU A 271 17.51 5.64 0.19
N ASP A 272 16.88 4.55 -0.25
CA ASP A 272 15.90 4.53 -1.32
C ASP A 272 14.48 4.58 -0.74
N GLU A 273 14.25 3.83 0.35
CA GLU A 273 13.03 3.80 1.15
C GLU A 273 13.21 4.62 2.44
N ILE A 274 13.24 5.94 2.28
CA ILE A 274 13.53 6.87 3.37
C ILE A 274 12.47 6.88 4.48
N ASP A 275 11.28 6.38 4.20
CA ASP A 275 10.14 6.30 5.12
C ASP A 275 10.11 4.97 5.89
N ALA A 276 10.85 3.96 5.43
CA ALA A 276 10.95 2.69 6.12
C ALA A 276 11.68 2.85 7.46
N ARG A 277 11.12 2.23 8.50
CA ARG A 277 11.68 2.24 9.87
C ARG A 277 11.78 0.82 10.43
N PRO A 278 12.68 0.58 11.39
CA PRO A 278 12.68 -0.66 12.15
C PRO A 278 11.47 -0.66 13.10
N ILE A 279 10.59 -1.65 12.96
CA ILE A 279 9.36 -1.77 13.74
C ILE A 279 9.38 -3.07 14.51
N LYS A 280 9.27 -2.98 15.84
CA LYS A 280 9.19 -4.12 16.74
C LYS A 280 7.75 -4.27 17.24
N LYS A 281 7.11 -5.39 16.94
CA LYS A 281 5.74 -5.73 17.35
C LYS A 281 5.71 -6.90 18.38
N GLY A 282 6.75 -7.05 19.18
CA GLY A 282 6.79 -8.07 20.24
C GLY A 282 6.87 -9.53 19.79
N LYS A 283 7.07 -9.78 18.49
CA LYS A 283 7.22 -11.13 17.93
C LYS A 283 8.61 -11.69 18.18
N SER A 284 8.69 -12.99 18.43
CA SER A 284 9.98 -13.71 18.56
C SER A 284 10.74 -13.78 17.24
N HIS A 285 10.04 -14.02 16.13
CA HIS A 285 10.60 -14.06 14.78
C HIS A 285 9.64 -13.50 13.72
N PRO A 286 10.09 -12.58 12.84
CA PRO A 286 11.30 -11.76 13.02
C PRO A 286 11.14 -10.79 14.20
N SER A 287 12.22 -10.55 14.94
CA SER A 287 12.23 -9.63 16.09
C SER A 287 12.02 -8.16 15.67
N CYS A 288 12.27 -7.84 14.41
CA CYS A 288 12.09 -6.51 13.81
C CYS A 288 11.72 -6.66 12.33
N GLU A 289 10.68 -5.96 11.91
CA GLU A 289 10.29 -5.80 10.51
C GLU A 289 10.69 -4.39 10.04
N PHE A 290 10.94 -4.20 8.74
CA PHE A 290 11.39 -2.92 8.18
C PHE A 290 10.36 -2.41 7.16
N GLY A 291 9.75 -1.27 7.46
CA GLY A 291 8.69 -0.73 6.62
C GLY A 291 7.92 0.40 7.29
N THR A 292 6.62 0.45 7.03
CA THR A 292 5.66 1.38 7.64
C THR A 292 4.68 0.63 8.53
N THR A 293 4.19 1.30 9.59
CA THR A 293 3.07 0.77 10.38
C THR A 293 1.80 0.92 9.57
N LEU A 294 1.05 -0.17 9.46
CA LEU A 294 -0.24 -0.21 8.81
C LEU A 294 -1.33 -0.42 9.86
N GLN A 295 -2.09 0.63 10.12
CA GLN A 295 -3.30 0.58 10.93
C GLN A 295 -4.45 0.10 10.05
N MET A 296 -5.23 -0.86 10.54
CA MET A 296 -6.34 -1.48 9.80
C MET A 296 -7.59 -1.53 10.66
N SER A 297 -8.75 -1.33 10.05
CA SER A 297 -10.02 -1.60 10.69
C SER A 297 -10.91 -2.49 9.84
N PHE A 298 -11.71 -3.30 10.54
CA PHE A 298 -12.62 -4.27 9.94
C PHE A 298 -13.98 -4.19 10.60
N ASN A 299 -15.02 -4.64 9.89
CA ASN A 299 -16.31 -4.95 10.50
C ASN A 299 -16.37 -6.45 10.87
N ARG A 300 -17.47 -6.85 11.53
CA ARG A 300 -17.71 -8.24 11.95
C ARG A 300 -17.64 -9.25 10.80
N GLN A 301 -18.10 -8.86 9.62
CA GLN A 301 -18.10 -9.72 8.44
C GLN A 301 -16.69 -9.92 7.86
N GLY A 302 -15.71 -9.13 8.29
CA GLY A 302 -14.32 -9.15 7.84
C GLY A 302 -14.05 -8.28 6.60
N PHE A 303 -14.93 -7.33 6.27
CA PHE A 303 -14.60 -6.28 5.32
C PHE A 303 -13.62 -5.30 5.96
N MET A 304 -12.63 -4.90 5.19
CA MET A 304 -11.66 -3.89 5.58
C MET A 304 -12.28 -2.51 5.36
N ILE A 305 -12.48 -1.76 6.46
CA ILE A 305 -13.16 -0.46 6.42
C ILE A 305 -12.18 0.66 6.15
N THR A 306 -11.10 0.72 6.94
CA THR A 306 -10.06 1.76 6.78
C THR A 306 -8.68 1.16 6.83
N THR A 307 -7.74 1.81 6.15
CA THR A 307 -6.31 1.54 6.24
C THR A 307 -5.56 2.86 6.33
N GLU A 308 -4.50 2.89 7.12
CA GLU A 308 -3.62 4.05 7.25
C GLU A 308 -2.16 3.61 7.37
N ASN A 309 -1.31 4.12 6.47
CA ASN A 309 0.14 3.89 6.51
C ASN A 309 0.82 5.01 7.27
N LEU A 310 1.61 4.66 8.28
CA LEU A 310 2.28 5.57 9.21
C LEU A 310 3.78 5.29 9.26
N ILE A 311 4.58 6.35 9.30
CA ILE A 311 6.04 6.22 9.48
C ILE A 311 6.35 5.86 10.93
N GLY A 312 7.29 4.92 11.11
CA GLY A 312 7.74 4.51 12.44
C GLY A 312 6.80 3.52 13.11
N ASN A 313 6.87 3.48 14.45
CA ASN A 313 6.10 2.58 15.28
C ASN A 313 5.28 3.38 16.32
N PRO A 314 4.21 4.10 15.88
CA PRO A 314 3.37 4.82 16.81
C PRO A 314 2.72 3.86 17.80
N SER A 315 2.44 4.36 19.02
CA SER A 315 1.74 3.58 20.02
C SER A 315 0.30 3.31 19.58
N ASP A 316 -0.17 2.08 19.74
CA ASP A 316 -1.54 1.71 19.37
C ASP A 316 -2.57 2.57 20.14
N LYS A 317 -2.22 3.05 21.36
CA LYS A 317 -3.07 3.99 22.12
C LYS A 317 -3.37 5.29 21.37
N THR A 318 -2.41 5.80 20.61
CA THR A 318 -2.57 7.05 19.84
C THR A 318 -3.36 6.85 18.55
N LEU A 319 -3.49 5.62 18.08
CA LEU A 319 -4.17 5.29 16.82
C LEU A 319 -5.69 5.10 16.98
N TYR A 320 -6.17 4.81 18.19
CA TYR A 320 -7.57 4.48 18.45
C TYR A 320 -8.54 5.56 17.97
N GLY A 321 -8.37 6.78 18.46
CA GLY A 321 -9.29 7.89 18.18
C GLY A 321 -9.35 8.23 16.69
N ASN A 322 -8.19 8.27 16.03
CA ASN A 322 -8.14 8.52 14.58
C ASN A 322 -8.83 7.41 13.79
N THR A 323 -8.58 6.14 14.13
CA THR A 323 -9.22 5.00 13.45
C THR A 323 -10.74 4.99 13.64
N LEU A 324 -11.22 5.32 14.85
CA LEU A 324 -12.65 5.47 15.11
C LEU A 324 -13.27 6.60 14.26
N ASN A 325 -12.61 7.76 14.20
CA ASN A 325 -13.08 8.88 13.38
C ASN A 325 -13.11 8.53 11.88
N LEU A 326 -12.09 7.87 11.37
CA LEU A 326 -12.06 7.40 9.97
C LEU A 326 -13.19 6.39 9.69
N PHE A 327 -13.44 5.48 10.63
CA PHE A 327 -14.56 4.54 10.51
C PHE A 327 -15.90 5.28 10.46
N VAL A 328 -16.14 6.21 11.41
CA VAL A 328 -17.38 6.99 11.49
C VAL A 328 -17.63 7.79 10.22
N HIS A 329 -16.58 8.45 9.72
CA HIS A 329 -16.67 9.19 8.45
C HIS A 329 -17.05 8.28 7.30
N ARG A 330 -16.39 7.13 7.20
CA ARG A 330 -16.57 6.20 6.08
C ARG A 330 -17.89 5.44 6.13
N MET A 331 -18.31 5.04 7.33
CA MET A 331 -19.56 4.29 7.56
C MET A 331 -20.79 5.19 7.79
N LEU A 332 -20.59 6.53 7.71
CA LEU A 332 -21.62 7.53 7.98
C LEU A 332 -22.31 7.33 9.33
N GLY A 333 -21.53 6.93 10.34
CA GLY A 333 -22.03 6.75 11.70
C GLY A 333 -21.15 5.83 12.55
N TYR A 334 -21.48 5.77 13.82
CA TYR A 334 -20.72 5.02 14.82
C TYR A 334 -21.06 3.52 14.79
N PRO A 335 -20.08 2.66 15.18
CA PRO A 335 -20.37 1.25 15.44
C PRO A 335 -21.17 1.07 16.73
N ASP A 336 -21.89 -0.02 16.84
CA ASP A 336 -22.52 -0.43 18.10
C ASP A 336 -21.48 -0.97 19.09
N ILE A 337 -20.46 -1.64 18.56
CA ILE A 337 -19.40 -2.28 19.34
C ILE A 337 -18.01 -1.93 18.76
N ALA A 338 -17.08 -1.54 19.62
CA ALA A 338 -15.67 -1.35 19.25
C ALA A 338 -14.78 -2.39 19.99
N VAL A 339 -14.00 -3.16 19.24
CA VAL A 339 -13.16 -4.25 19.75
C VAL A 339 -11.71 -4.05 19.36
N THR A 340 -10.80 -4.05 20.32
CA THR A 340 -9.35 -3.94 20.11
C THR A 340 -8.58 -4.87 21.05
N ASP A 341 -7.27 -4.91 20.92
CA ASP A 341 -6.40 -5.53 21.90
C ASP A 341 -6.06 -4.59 23.09
N LEU A 342 -5.27 -5.08 24.06
CA LEU A 342 -4.81 -4.30 25.22
C LEU A 342 -3.89 -3.13 24.84
N GLY A 343 -3.22 -3.18 23.70
CA GLY A 343 -2.32 -2.14 23.23
C GLY A 343 -3.01 -0.80 23.05
N PHE A 344 -4.31 -0.82 22.71
CA PHE A 344 -5.14 0.38 22.52
C PHE A 344 -5.72 0.94 23.83
N ARG A 345 -5.66 0.19 24.95
CA ARG A 345 -6.28 0.62 26.22
C ARG A 345 -5.53 1.80 26.85
N SER A 346 -6.25 2.89 27.05
CA SER A 346 -5.82 4.04 27.85
C SER A 346 -7.03 4.66 28.57
N ARG A 347 -6.79 5.40 29.66
CA ARG A 347 -7.85 6.16 30.35
C ARG A 347 -8.49 7.17 29.39
N GLU A 348 -7.70 7.77 28.54
CA GLU A 348 -8.12 8.75 27.54
C GLU A 348 -9.02 8.12 26.49
N ASN A 349 -8.65 6.97 25.91
CA ASN A 349 -9.46 6.27 24.91
C ASN A 349 -10.80 5.81 25.49
N ILE A 350 -10.82 5.33 26.74
CA ILE A 350 -12.07 4.97 27.42
C ILE A 350 -12.96 6.21 27.64
N LYS A 351 -12.37 7.33 28.08
CA LYS A 351 -13.11 8.56 28.36
C LYS A 351 -13.65 9.23 27.09
N ASN A 352 -12.86 9.22 26.01
CA ASN A 352 -13.18 9.90 24.76
C ASN A 352 -14.05 9.07 23.82
N THR A 353 -14.25 7.77 24.11
CA THR A 353 -15.19 6.95 23.35
C THR A 353 -16.62 7.41 23.62
N PRO A 354 -17.42 7.71 22.57
CA PRO A 354 -18.79 8.15 22.76
C PRO A 354 -19.64 7.13 23.54
N LYS A 355 -20.42 7.62 24.51
CA LYS A 355 -21.23 6.76 25.42
C LYS A 355 -22.35 5.97 24.72
N PHE A 356 -22.70 6.34 23.51
CA PHE A 356 -23.71 5.63 22.72
C PHE A 356 -23.14 4.43 21.95
N ILE A 357 -21.80 4.25 21.91
CA ILE A 357 -21.20 2.98 21.54
C ILE A 357 -21.46 2.03 22.70
N SER A 358 -22.37 1.09 22.49
CA SER A 358 -22.93 0.28 23.58
C SER A 358 -21.88 -0.59 24.29
N HIS A 359 -20.83 -0.99 23.57
CA HIS A 359 -19.78 -1.83 24.13
C HIS A 359 -18.39 -1.51 23.57
N VAL A 360 -17.46 -1.23 24.48
CA VAL A 360 -16.06 -0.97 24.16
C VAL A 360 -15.19 -2.02 24.82
N PHE A 361 -14.65 -2.94 24.01
CA PHE A 361 -13.73 -3.96 24.47
C PHE A 361 -12.30 -3.60 24.09
N LEU A 362 -11.55 -3.09 25.07
CA LEU A 362 -10.14 -2.74 24.91
C LEU A 362 -9.25 -3.78 25.62
N GLY A 363 -9.39 -5.04 25.23
CA GLY A 363 -8.50 -6.13 25.63
C GLY A 363 -8.73 -6.76 27.01
N ARG A 364 -9.63 -6.25 27.85
CA ARG A 364 -10.05 -6.89 29.11
C ARG A 364 -11.54 -6.68 29.38
N SER A 365 -12.13 -7.68 29.99
CA SER A 365 -13.55 -7.89 30.17
C SER A 365 -14.25 -7.04 31.25
N ALA A 366 -13.54 -6.20 32.02
CA ALA A 366 -14.12 -5.49 33.15
C ALA A 366 -15.23 -4.49 32.78
N ASP A 367 -15.28 -4.06 31.51
CA ASP A 367 -16.19 -3.00 31.06
C ASP A 367 -17.28 -3.53 30.10
N VAL A 368 -17.40 -4.86 29.95
CA VAL A 368 -18.33 -5.50 28.97
C VAL A 368 -19.28 -6.42 29.72
N VAL A 369 -20.57 -6.39 29.38
CA VAL A 369 -21.59 -7.32 29.88
C VAL A 369 -21.20 -8.76 29.53
N ILE A 370 -21.41 -9.70 30.49
CA ILE A 370 -20.94 -11.10 30.40
C ILE A 370 -21.34 -11.77 29.09
N ASP A 371 -22.56 -11.57 28.62
CA ASP A 371 -23.07 -12.17 27.38
C ASP A 371 -22.35 -11.70 26.09
N GLN A 372 -21.65 -10.56 26.16
CA GLN A 372 -20.92 -10.01 25.02
C GLN A 372 -19.41 -10.23 25.09
N GLN A 373 -18.88 -10.71 26.23
CA GLN A 373 -17.45 -11.01 26.35
C GLN A 373 -17.01 -12.07 25.36
N GLU A 374 -17.79 -13.14 25.22
CA GLU A 374 -17.50 -14.21 24.26
C GLU A 374 -17.50 -13.69 22.82
N TYR A 375 -18.47 -12.85 22.49
CA TYR A 375 -18.52 -12.17 21.19
C TYR A 375 -17.29 -11.30 20.95
N CYS A 376 -16.92 -10.45 21.89
CA CYS A 376 -15.76 -9.57 21.78
C CYS A 376 -14.43 -10.36 21.67
N CYS A 377 -14.29 -11.46 22.43
CA CYS A 377 -13.13 -12.32 22.33
C CYS A 377 -13.04 -13.01 20.95
N LYS A 378 -14.15 -13.51 20.42
CA LYS A 378 -14.23 -14.08 19.07
C LYS A 378 -13.92 -13.03 17.99
N ALA A 379 -14.45 -11.82 18.12
CA ALA A 379 -14.19 -10.72 17.20
C ALA A 379 -12.70 -10.33 17.22
N ARG A 380 -12.07 -10.24 18.39
CA ARG A 380 -10.63 -9.99 18.50
C ARG A 380 -9.80 -11.07 17.81
N SER A 381 -10.09 -12.34 18.07
CA SER A 381 -9.38 -13.47 17.44
C SER A 381 -9.60 -13.47 15.92
N ALA A 382 -10.79 -13.10 15.45
CA ALA A 382 -11.10 -12.98 14.03
C ALA A 382 -10.26 -11.86 13.37
N THR A 383 -9.97 -10.76 14.10
CA THR A 383 -9.13 -9.65 13.57
C THR A 383 -7.74 -10.16 13.20
N GLU A 384 -7.12 -10.98 14.04
CA GLU A 384 -5.82 -11.61 13.76
C GLU A 384 -5.90 -12.46 12.49
N GLY A 385 -6.98 -13.23 12.32
CA GLY A 385 -7.24 -14.02 11.11
C GLY A 385 -7.41 -13.16 9.86
N PHE A 386 -8.11 -12.03 9.94
CA PHE A 386 -8.29 -11.11 8.82
C PHE A 386 -6.97 -10.47 8.39
N ILE A 387 -6.14 -10.06 9.36
CA ILE A 387 -4.79 -9.53 9.11
C ILE A 387 -3.90 -10.61 8.49
N ALA A 388 -3.96 -11.85 8.97
CA ALA A 388 -3.19 -12.95 8.40
C ALA A 388 -3.57 -13.20 6.93
N VAL A 389 -4.86 -13.21 6.61
CA VAL A 389 -5.36 -13.31 5.22
C VAL A 389 -4.88 -12.12 4.38
N ALA A 390 -4.99 -10.90 4.92
CA ALA A 390 -4.53 -9.69 4.23
C ALA A 390 -3.02 -9.78 3.91
N LYS A 391 -2.19 -10.12 4.89
CA LYS A 391 -0.73 -10.21 4.72
C LYS A 391 -0.30 -11.34 3.79
N ASN A 392 -0.83 -12.53 3.96
CA ASN A 392 -0.34 -13.72 3.27
C ASN A 392 -0.91 -13.86 1.84
N PHE A 393 -2.13 -13.36 1.61
CA PHE A 393 -2.85 -13.65 0.36
C PHE A 393 -3.32 -12.40 -0.41
N ARG A 394 -3.21 -11.19 0.17
CA ARG A 394 -3.78 -9.97 -0.42
C ARG A 394 -2.80 -8.81 -0.56
N GLY A 395 -1.51 -9.09 -0.46
CA GLY A 395 -0.45 -8.11 -0.71
C GLY A 395 -0.08 -7.18 0.45
N PHE A 396 -0.74 -7.30 1.61
CA PHE A 396 -0.44 -6.45 2.78
C PHE A 396 0.81 -6.88 3.57
N GLY A 397 1.46 -7.97 3.17
CA GLY A 397 2.71 -8.41 3.80
C GLY A 397 3.93 -7.58 3.37
N LYS A 398 3.95 -7.12 2.11
CA LYS A 398 5.08 -6.38 1.54
C LYS A 398 4.62 -5.44 0.43
N SER A 399 5.01 -4.17 0.52
CA SER A 399 4.86 -3.21 -0.58
C SER A 399 5.97 -3.40 -1.62
N LEU A 400 5.61 -3.32 -2.89
CA LEU A 400 6.55 -3.28 -4.00
C LEU A 400 6.75 -1.86 -4.55
N TYR A 401 6.04 -0.87 -3.98
CA TYR A 401 6.14 0.53 -4.37
C TYR A 401 7.03 1.27 -3.38
N HIS A 402 7.48 2.45 -3.79
CA HIS A 402 8.50 3.19 -3.06
C HIS A 402 7.90 4.29 -2.21
N ARG A 403 8.46 4.46 -1.00
CA ARG A 403 8.14 5.50 -0.02
C ARG A 403 6.69 5.42 0.50
N LEU A 404 6.36 6.24 1.49
CA LEU A 404 5.04 6.26 2.12
C LEU A 404 3.89 6.47 1.11
N HIS A 405 4.10 7.37 0.13
CA HIS A 405 3.10 7.58 -0.93
C HIS A 405 2.88 6.31 -1.76
N GLY A 406 3.93 5.59 -2.11
CA GLY A 406 3.83 4.31 -2.80
C GLY A 406 3.14 3.25 -1.94
N ASP A 407 3.45 3.19 -0.65
CA ASP A 407 2.79 2.28 0.29
C ASP A 407 1.27 2.55 0.37
N ARG A 408 0.85 3.82 0.41
CA ARG A 408 -0.57 4.20 0.41
C ARG A 408 -1.27 3.79 -0.88
N VAL A 409 -0.65 4.07 -2.02
CA VAL A 409 -1.14 3.62 -3.34
C VAL A 409 -1.27 2.09 -3.39
N TRP A 410 -0.27 1.37 -2.90
CA TRP A 410 -0.29 -0.09 -2.82
C TRP A 410 -1.44 -0.58 -1.94
N THR A 411 -1.58 0.00 -0.76
CA THR A 411 -2.59 -0.36 0.23
C THR A 411 -4.01 -0.17 -0.31
N LEU A 412 -4.32 0.97 -0.97
CA LEU A 412 -5.63 1.22 -1.58
C LEU A 412 -6.01 0.15 -2.61
N MET A 413 -5.08 -0.22 -3.50
CA MET A 413 -5.35 -1.27 -4.49
C MET A 413 -5.55 -2.64 -3.83
N CYS A 414 -4.77 -2.95 -2.79
CA CYS A 414 -4.91 -4.20 -2.04
C CYS A 414 -6.23 -4.23 -1.25
N GLN A 415 -6.67 -3.11 -0.69
CA GLN A 415 -7.95 -2.98 0.03
C GLN A 415 -9.14 -3.21 -0.90
N THR A 416 -9.13 -2.61 -2.10
CA THR A 416 -10.16 -2.86 -3.12
C THR A 416 -10.26 -4.36 -3.43
N ALA A 417 -9.13 -5.00 -3.73
CA ALA A 417 -9.12 -6.44 -4.05
C ALA A 417 -9.52 -7.32 -2.85
N TYR A 418 -9.11 -6.94 -1.63
CA TYR A 418 -9.49 -7.63 -0.41
C TYR A 418 -11.01 -7.63 -0.21
N ASN A 419 -11.64 -6.47 -0.32
CA ASN A 419 -13.08 -6.30 -0.14
C ASN A 419 -13.88 -7.01 -1.25
N LEU A 420 -13.43 -6.96 -2.50
CA LEU A 420 -14.04 -7.73 -3.59
C LEU A 420 -13.94 -9.24 -3.38
N LYS A 421 -12.81 -9.74 -2.88
CA LYS A 421 -12.66 -11.18 -2.54
C LYS A 421 -13.52 -11.57 -1.34
N LYS A 422 -13.67 -10.68 -0.37
CA LYS A 422 -14.56 -10.91 0.79
C LYS A 422 -16.03 -10.94 0.36
N PHE A 423 -16.43 -10.04 -0.52
CA PHE A 423 -17.76 -10.07 -1.15
C PHE A 423 -18.00 -11.42 -1.86
N LEU A 424 -17.08 -11.86 -2.73
CA LEU A 424 -17.20 -13.14 -3.44
C LEU A 424 -17.29 -14.34 -2.50
N GLN A 425 -16.55 -14.31 -1.38
CA GLN A 425 -16.63 -15.36 -0.37
C GLN A 425 -18.04 -15.44 0.21
N LEU A 426 -18.60 -14.31 0.67
CA LEU A 426 -19.95 -14.28 1.24
C LEU A 426 -21.03 -14.61 0.21
N TYR A 427 -20.83 -14.21 -1.03
CA TYR A 427 -21.72 -14.55 -2.15
C TYR A 427 -21.77 -16.07 -2.36
N ARG A 428 -20.62 -16.76 -2.45
CA ARG A 428 -20.51 -18.21 -2.63
C ARG A 428 -21.01 -19.01 -1.43
N GLU A 429 -20.89 -18.44 -0.23
CA GLU A 429 -21.38 -19.04 1.01
C GLU A 429 -22.87 -18.75 1.25
N GLU A 430 -23.55 -18.10 0.32
CA GLU A 430 -24.97 -17.71 0.40
C GLU A 430 -25.30 -16.89 1.66
N LYS A 431 -24.33 -16.12 2.16
CA LYS A 431 -24.45 -15.32 3.39
C LYS A 431 -24.91 -13.88 3.15
N LEU A 432 -25.19 -13.52 1.89
CA LEU A 432 -25.71 -12.21 1.53
C LEU A 432 -27.24 -12.20 1.55
N GLU A 433 -27.78 -11.11 2.03
CA GLU A 433 -29.25 -10.91 2.04
C GLU A 433 -29.78 -10.75 0.60
N GLU A 434 -30.95 -11.31 0.32
CA GLU A 434 -31.59 -11.19 -1.00
C GLU A 434 -31.75 -9.74 -1.45
N LYS A 435 -32.07 -8.83 -0.51
CA LYS A 435 -32.16 -7.39 -0.78
C LYS A 435 -30.83 -6.83 -1.30
N SER A 436 -29.70 -7.25 -0.73
CA SER A 436 -28.37 -6.83 -1.17
C SER A 436 -28.04 -7.35 -2.57
N LEU A 437 -28.39 -8.60 -2.86
CA LEU A 437 -28.22 -9.21 -4.18
C LEU A 437 -29.06 -8.51 -5.25
N ARG A 438 -30.32 -8.15 -4.92
CA ARG A 438 -31.18 -7.35 -5.82
C ARG A 438 -30.59 -5.98 -6.11
N SER A 439 -30.10 -5.29 -5.06
CA SER A 439 -29.45 -3.98 -5.21
C SER A 439 -28.21 -4.01 -6.11
N LEU A 440 -27.52 -5.15 -6.15
CA LEU A 440 -26.33 -5.38 -6.99
C LEU A 440 -26.67 -5.97 -8.39
N GLY A 441 -27.95 -6.17 -8.70
CA GLY A 441 -28.39 -6.74 -9.99
C GLY A 441 -28.06 -8.23 -10.18
N LEU A 442 -27.83 -8.98 -9.08
CA LEU A 442 -27.35 -10.38 -9.14
C LEU A 442 -28.46 -11.42 -9.05
N ILE A 443 -29.72 -11.07 -8.81
CA ILE A 443 -30.82 -12.04 -8.62
C ILE A 443 -31.30 -12.69 -9.92
N GLU A 444 -31.17 -12.04 -11.05
CA GLU A 444 -31.59 -12.63 -12.33
C GLU A 444 -30.75 -13.85 -12.73
N VAL A 445 -29.53 -13.96 -12.22
CA VAL A 445 -28.60 -15.06 -12.48
C VAL A 445 -29.02 -16.37 -11.79
N PHE A 446 -29.73 -16.31 -10.66
CA PHE A 446 -30.17 -17.51 -9.90
C PHE A 446 -31.42 -18.19 -10.42
N ARG A 447 -32.22 -17.53 -11.28
CA ARG A 447 -33.47 -18.11 -11.84
C ARG A 447 -33.28 -18.80 -13.18
N SER A 448 -32.07 -18.79 -13.74
CA SER A 448 -31.76 -19.37 -15.05
C SER A 448 -30.85 -20.60 -14.98
N VAL A 449 -30.70 -21.25 -13.81
CA VAL A 449 -30.01 -22.53 -13.61
C VAL A 449 -30.99 -23.61 -13.17
#